data_27f4f69f1aa54212b0de3cfae0c81348
#
_entry.id   27f4f69f1aa54212b0de3cfae0c81348
#
_cell.length_a   1.000
_cell.length_b   1.000
_cell.length_c   1.000
_cell.angle_alpha   90.00
_cell.angle_beta   90.00
_cell.angle_gamma   90.00
#
_symmetry.space_group_name_H-M   'P 1'
#
loop_
_entity.id
_entity.type
_entity.pdbx_description
1 polymer ?
#
loop_
_entity_poly.entity_id
_entity_poly.type
_entity_poly.pdbx_seq_one_letter_code
_entity_poly.pdbx_strand_id
1 'polypeptide(L)'
;MHYTGTIWRPPYEAYSLLIQVTAGCTHHSCKFCTLYEDLPFKFKLSSFSEVKADLAEASKYYQKISRIFFTGANPFVLSTEKLKTLAKMVKEYYPFYKTIGCFARITDIMPKSLEELKELRALGYDGITIGVETGDDESLTFMNKGFQSKDVLEQCRKLDEAGISYNFFYLTGIYGAGRGEIGAKKTAMLFNQLNPKIIESSMLTIYKTSELYQEIQKGNWKEESEIEKLIELKTLVENLTINTRIVTDGASNLIQVRGNLPADKKKLIKHLEYQISNADEASLKEYRVNLRHL
;
A
#
# COMPACT_ATOMS: atom_id res chain seq x y z
N MET A 1 -3.32 -20.95 13.87
CA MET A 1 -3.10 -19.51 13.56
C MET A 1 -4.40 -18.76 13.76
N HIS A 2 -4.37 -17.63 14.44
CA HIS A 2 -5.55 -16.79 14.66
C HIS A 2 -5.57 -15.63 13.66
N TYR A 3 -6.76 -15.28 13.18
CA TYR A 3 -6.99 -14.09 12.33
C TYR A 3 -8.29 -13.42 12.76
N THR A 4 -8.26 -12.10 12.87
CA THR A 4 -9.41 -11.26 13.23
C THR A 4 -9.77 -10.38 12.04
N GLY A 5 -10.97 -10.55 11.50
CA GLY A 5 -11.45 -9.86 10.30
C GLY A 5 -10.78 -10.32 9.01
N THR A 6 -11.05 -9.59 7.95
CA THR A 6 -10.45 -9.84 6.63
C THR A 6 -8.95 -9.53 6.64
N ILE A 7 -8.16 -10.44 6.09
CA ILE A 7 -6.71 -10.31 6.04
C ILE A 7 -6.29 -9.82 4.65
N TRP A 8 -5.58 -8.72 4.66
CA TRP A 8 -5.03 -8.10 3.46
C TRP A 8 -3.52 -8.33 3.35
N ARG A 9 -3.07 -8.60 2.15
CA ARG A 9 -1.66 -8.84 1.83
C ARG A 9 -1.36 -8.30 0.43
N PRO A 10 -0.26 -7.57 0.23
CA PRO A 10 0.16 -7.17 -1.11
C PRO A 10 0.40 -8.42 -1.98
N PRO A 11 0.03 -8.43 -3.26
CA PRO A 11 0.26 -9.58 -4.14
C PRO A 11 1.73 -10.04 -4.19
N TYR A 12 2.68 -9.12 -4.15
CA TYR A 12 4.12 -9.44 -4.14
C TYR A 12 4.62 -10.06 -2.82
N GLU A 13 3.79 -10.13 -1.78
CA GLU A 13 4.06 -10.84 -0.52
C GLU A 13 3.42 -12.25 -0.49
N ALA A 14 2.97 -12.77 -1.63
CA ALA A 14 2.27 -14.07 -1.71
C ALA A 14 3.05 -15.25 -1.10
N TYR A 15 4.38 -15.18 -1.10
CA TYR A 15 5.26 -16.22 -0.56
C TYR A 15 5.79 -15.93 0.85
N SER A 16 5.40 -14.83 1.47
CA SER A 16 5.79 -14.50 2.85
C SER A 16 4.96 -15.29 3.85
N LEU A 17 5.55 -15.65 4.98
CA LEU A 17 4.79 -16.14 6.13
C LEU A 17 3.98 -14.97 6.70
N LEU A 18 2.66 -15.13 6.70
CA LEU A 18 1.74 -14.10 7.14
C LEU A 18 1.42 -14.27 8.63
N ILE A 19 1.71 -13.27 9.44
CA ILE A 19 1.42 -13.23 10.88
C ILE A 19 0.62 -11.98 11.21
N GLN A 20 -0.57 -12.16 11.79
CA GLN A 20 -1.36 -11.01 12.22
C GLN A 20 -0.85 -10.46 13.55
N VAL A 21 -0.41 -9.21 13.55
CA VAL A 21 0.05 -8.51 14.76
C VAL A 21 -0.86 -7.36 15.17
N THR A 22 -1.70 -6.89 14.24
CA THR A 22 -2.74 -5.88 14.49
C THR A 22 -3.99 -6.19 13.67
N ALA A 23 -5.14 -5.68 14.10
CA ALA A 23 -6.39 -5.69 13.34
C ALA A 23 -6.98 -4.28 13.31
N GLY A 24 -7.59 -3.89 12.18
CA GLY A 24 -8.12 -2.54 11.97
C GLY A 24 -7.02 -1.49 11.72
N CYS A 25 -7.43 -0.23 11.58
CA CYS A 25 -6.56 0.91 11.22
C CYS A 25 -6.62 2.01 12.29
N THR A 26 -5.47 2.51 12.75
CA THR A 26 -5.42 3.59 13.75
C THR A 26 -6.02 4.90 13.24
N HIS A 27 -5.98 5.14 11.93
CA HIS A 27 -6.56 6.33 11.32
C HIS A 27 -8.06 6.16 11.04
N HIS A 28 -8.42 5.12 10.28
CA HIS A 28 -9.80 4.70 9.98
C HIS A 28 -10.71 5.86 9.53
N SER A 29 -10.18 6.79 8.73
CA SER A 29 -10.88 8.03 8.35
C SER A 29 -10.59 8.46 6.91
N CYS A 30 -9.93 7.61 6.10
CA CYS A 30 -9.77 7.89 4.67
C CYS A 30 -11.13 7.73 3.99
N LYS A 31 -11.60 8.77 3.26
CA LYS A 31 -12.95 8.79 2.67
C LYS A 31 -13.26 7.63 1.71
N PHE A 32 -12.24 7.11 1.06
CA PHE A 32 -12.40 6.01 0.10
C PHE A 32 -12.33 4.61 0.72
N CYS A 33 -11.82 4.49 1.97
CA CYS A 33 -11.42 3.19 2.53
C CYS A 33 -12.55 2.53 3.32
N THR A 34 -12.87 1.29 2.96
CA THR A 34 -13.88 0.44 3.62
C THR A 34 -13.30 -0.84 4.20
N LEU A 35 -11.94 -0.99 4.18
CA LEU A 35 -11.27 -2.27 4.41
C LEU A 35 -11.50 -2.91 5.79
N TYR A 36 -11.94 -2.16 6.78
CA TYR A 36 -12.07 -2.65 8.16
C TYR A 36 -13.42 -2.23 8.79
N GLU A 37 -14.42 -1.95 7.97
CA GLU A 37 -15.77 -1.56 8.44
C GLU A 37 -16.51 -2.70 9.15
N ASP A 38 -16.15 -3.95 8.87
CA ASP A 38 -16.70 -5.16 9.47
C ASP A 38 -16.21 -5.41 10.90
N LEU A 39 -15.20 -4.68 11.36
CA LEU A 39 -14.65 -4.85 12.70
C LEU A 39 -15.43 -4.03 13.74
N PRO A 40 -15.72 -4.59 14.93
CA PRO A 40 -16.43 -3.88 16.02
C PRO A 40 -15.54 -2.86 16.76
N PHE A 41 -14.35 -2.60 16.27
CA PHE A 41 -13.36 -1.65 16.82
C PHE A 41 -12.53 -1.05 15.68
N LYS A 42 -11.95 0.13 15.93
CA LYS A 42 -11.07 0.79 14.93
C LYS A 42 -9.71 0.13 14.81
N PHE A 43 -9.10 -0.23 15.93
CA PHE A 43 -7.76 -0.80 15.97
C PHE A 43 -7.56 -1.66 17.22
N LYS A 44 -6.85 -2.78 17.06
CA LYS A 44 -6.48 -3.70 18.14
C LYS A 44 -5.10 -4.29 17.86
N LEU A 45 -4.26 -4.35 18.90
CA LEU A 45 -3.02 -5.13 18.88
C LEU A 45 -3.37 -6.59 19.22
N SER A 46 -2.85 -7.55 18.43
CA SER A 46 -2.88 -8.97 18.80
C SER A 46 -2.03 -9.19 20.08
N SER A 47 -2.50 -10.00 21.00
CA SER A 47 -1.69 -10.28 22.19
C SER A 47 -0.38 -10.99 21.79
N PHE A 48 0.70 -10.71 22.50
CA PHE A 48 1.98 -11.38 22.23
C PHE A 48 1.91 -12.90 22.41
N SER A 49 1.01 -13.39 23.29
CA SER A 49 0.74 -14.81 23.44
C SER A 49 0.09 -15.44 22.21
N GLU A 50 -0.85 -14.75 21.57
CA GLU A 50 -1.45 -15.17 20.30
C GLU A 50 -0.41 -15.20 19.18
N VAL A 51 0.37 -14.11 19.02
CA VAL A 51 1.44 -14.06 18.02
C VAL A 51 2.48 -15.17 18.24
N LYS A 52 2.86 -15.43 19.50
CA LYS A 52 3.78 -16.53 19.84
C LYS A 52 3.20 -17.90 19.50
N ALA A 53 1.92 -18.13 19.78
CA ALA A 53 1.22 -19.36 19.43
C ALA A 53 1.16 -19.57 17.90
N ASP A 54 0.89 -18.51 17.13
CA ASP A 54 0.88 -18.57 15.68
C ASP A 54 2.26 -18.90 15.08
N LEU A 55 3.30 -18.26 15.58
CA LEU A 55 4.68 -18.56 15.17
C LEU A 55 5.05 -20.01 15.50
N ALA A 56 4.69 -20.50 16.68
CA ALA A 56 4.92 -21.88 17.11
C ALA A 56 4.13 -22.89 16.25
N GLU A 57 2.90 -22.59 15.90
CA GLU A 57 2.09 -23.41 14.99
C GLU A 57 2.70 -23.41 13.58
N ALA A 58 2.98 -22.23 13.01
CA ALA A 58 3.54 -22.10 11.66
C ALA A 58 4.88 -22.82 11.52
N SER A 59 5.73 -22.81 12.55
CA SER A 59 7.05 -23.48 12.53
C SER A 59 6.99 -25.00 12.38
N LYS A 60 5.85 -25.62 12.70
CA LYS A 60 5.63 -27.07 12.49
C LYS A 60 5.48 -27.44 11.01
N TYR A 61 4.95 -26.51 10.21
CA TYR A 61 4.63 -26.74 8.79
C TYR A 61 5.63 -26.06 7.83
N TYR A 62 6.18 -24.92 8.24
CA TYR A 62 7.06 -24.06 7.40
C TYR A 62 8.41 -23.88 8.08
N GLN A 63 9.36 -24.78 7.84
CA GLN A 63 10.65 -24.77 8.53
C GLN A 63 11.67 -23.75 7.95
N LYS A 64 11.54 -23.42 6.64
CA LYS A 64 12.51 -22.56 5.92
C LYS A 64 11.83 -21.29 5.42
N ILE A 65 11.55 -20.36 6.33
CA ILE A 65 10.98 -19.06 6.01
C ILE A 65 12.10 -18.01 6.03
N SER A 66 12.26 -17.29 4.93
CA SER A 66 13.21 -16.18 4.82
C SER A 66 12.53 -14.81 4.99
N ARG A 67 11.23 -14.71 4.70
CA ARG A 67 10.45 -13.47 4.80
C ARG A 67 9.16 -13.69 5.57
N ILE A 68 8.93 -12.83 6.55
CA ILE A 68 7.68 -12.74 7.31
C ILE A 68 7.01 -11.41 6.97
N PHE A 69 5.69 -11.42 6.83
CA PHE A 69 4.91 -10.21 6.67
C PHE A 69 3.92 -10.06 7.82
N PHE A 70 4.09 -9.01 8.61
CA PHE A 70 3.15 -8.67 9.65
C PHE A 70 1.92 -7.99 9.05
N THR A 71 0.77 -8.65 9.17
CA THR A 71 -0.49 -8.14 8.64
C THR A 71 -1.30 -7.39 9.69
N GLY A 72 -2.27 -6.63 9.21
CA GLY A 72 -3.08 -5.60 9.83
C GLY A 72 -3.01 -4.35 8.97
N ALA A 73 -3.81 -3.30 9.25
CA ALA A 73 -3.80 -2.12 8.39
C ALA A 73 -2.47 -1.36 8.43
N ASN A 74 -1.89 -1.22 9.61
CA ASN A 74 -0.66 -0.46 9.81
C ASN A 74 0.15 -0.93 11.02
N PRO A 75 0.69 -2.16 11.01
CA PRO A 75 1.50 -2.69 12.11
C PRO A 75 2.69 -1.81 12.49
N PHE A 76 3.24 -1.03 11.56
CA PHE A 76 4.38 -0.16 11.81
C PHE A 76 4.06 1.01 12.74
N VAL A 77 2.77 1.26 13.07
CA VAL A 77 2.34 2.22 14.11
C VAL A 77 2.81 1.82 15.51
N LEU A 78 3.08 0.54 15.74
CA LEU A 78 3.52 0.06 17.04
C LEU A 78 4.83 0.74 17.45
N SER A 79 4.98 0.95 18.77
CA SER A 79 6.23 1.51 19.29
C SER A 79 7.43 0.64 18.95
N THR A 80 8.59 1.24 18.82
CA THR A 80 9.86 0.57 18.53
C THR A 80 10.09 -0.63 19.44
N GLU A 81 9.81 -0.52 20.74
CA GLU A 81 9.94 -1.62 21.70
C GLU A 81 9.00 -2.79 21.42
N LYS A 82 7.75 -2.53 20.99
CA LYS A 82 6.84 -3.61 20.60
C LYS A 82 7.30 -4.29 19.31
N LEU A 83 7.76 -3.52 18.33
CA LEU A 83 8.32 -4.06 17.08
C LEU A 83 9.57 -4.91 17.36
N LYS A 84 10.45 -4.46 18.26
CA LYS A 84 11.64 -5.22 18.72
C LYS A 84 11.22 -6.53 19.41
N THR A 85 10.19 -6.50 20.24
CA THR A 85 9.64 -7.70 20.89
C THR A 85 9.12 -8.71 19.87
N LEU A 86 8.36 -8.25 18.88
CA LEU A 86 7.85 -9.09 17.78
C LEU A 86 9.00 -9.72 16.97
N ALA A 87 10.03 -8.95 16.63
CA ALA A 87 11.20 -9.47 15.92
C ALA A 87 11.97 -10.53 16.74
N LYS A 88 12.09 -10.35 18.07
CA LYS A 88 12.68 -11.37 18.96
C LYS A 88 11.85 -12.67 18.96
N MET A 89 10.53 -12.57 18.99
CA MET A 89 9.65 -13.74 18.88
C MET A 89 9.83 -14.46 17.53
N VAL A 90 9.91 -13.70 16.43
CA VAL A 90 10.22 -14.28 15.11
C VAL A 90 11.54 -15.01 15.15
N LYS A 91 12.59 -14.44 15.75
CA LYS A 91 13.93 -15.04 15.86
C LYS A 91 13.93 -16.35 16.64
N GLU A 92 13.06 -16.48 17.65
CA GLU A 92 12.92 -17.70 18.47
C GLU A 92 12.44 -18.90 17.62
N TYR A 93 11.51 -18.69 16.67
CA TYR A 93 10.92 -19.75 15.85
C TYR A 93 11.56 -19.88 14.47
N TYR A 94 12.10 -18.78 13.94
CA TYR A 94 12.74 -18.70 12.62
C TYR A 94 14.13 -18.06 12.71
N PRO A 95 15.13 -18.75 13.28
CA PRO A 95 16.46 -18.16 13.56
C PRO A 95 17.19 -17.66 12.31
N PHE A 96 16.81 -18.13 11.12
CA PHE A 96 17.44 -17.80 9.83
C PHE A 96 16.58 -16.89 8.94
N TYR A 97 15.51 -16.30 9.47
CA TYR A 97 14.76 -15.32 8.70
C TYR A 97 15.67 -14.14 8.30
N LYS A 98 15.36 -13.54 7.15
CA LYS A 98 16.14 -12.41 6.62
C LYS A 98 15.44 -11.09 6.83
N THR A 99 14.11 -11.04 6.55
CA THR A 99 13.37 -9.78 6.57
C THR A 99 11.97 -9.94 7.14
N ILE A 100 11.50 -8.83 7.74
CA ILE A 100 10.13 -8.63 8.22
C ILE A 100 9.55 -7.42 7.48
N GLY A 101 8.51 -7.65 6.67
CA GLY A 101 7.71 -6.59 6.06
C GLY A 101 6.44 -6.33 6.85
N CYS A 102 5.84 -5.17 6.63
CA CYS A 102 4.51 -4.85 7.14
C CYS A 102 3.91 -3.65 6.40
N PHE A 103 2.63 -3.40 6.61
CA PHE A 103 2.01 -2.16 6.20
C PHE A 103 2.35 -1.00 7.12
N ALA A 104 2.44 0.19 6.54
CA ALA A 104 2.62 1.45 7.24
C ALA A 104 1.83 2.59 6.58
N ARG A 105 1.54 3.59 7.37
CA ARG A 105 1.19 4.94 6.92
C ARG A 105 2.41 5.85 7.14
N ILE A 106 2.48 6.96 6.43
CA ILE A 106 3.53 7.96 6.66
C ILE A 106 3.57 8.41 8.12
N THR A 107 2.39 8.61 8.72
CA THR A 107 2.24 9.00 10.13
C THR A 107 2.77 7.97 11.14
N ASP A 108 2.97 6.72 10.73
CA ASP A 108 3.51 5.68 11.60
C ASP A 108 5.05 5.75 11.69
N ILE A 109 5.69 6.37 10.68
CA ILE A 109 7.13 6.56 10.61
C ILE A 109 7.56 7.83 11.36
N MET A 110 6.72 8.89 11.34
CA MET A 110 7.01 10.20 11.96
C MET A 110 7.53 10.12 13.39
N PRO A 111 6.92 9.36 14.32
CA PRO A 111 7.34 9.34 15.73
C PRO A 111 8.63 8.55 15.99
N LYS A 112 9.14 7.81 14.99
CA LYS A 112 10.36 7.01 15.15
C LYS A 112 11.60 7.83 14.79
N SER A 113 12.59 7.84 15.69
CA SER A 113 13.88 8.46 15.40
C SER A 113 14.65 7.65 14.33
N LEU A 114 15.67 8.25 13.75
CA LEU A 114 16.56 7.58 12.81
C LEU A 114 17.26 6.38 13.46
N GLU A 115 17.69 6.54 14.71
CA GLU A 115 18.35 5.51 15.51
C GLU A 115 17.41 4.31 15.74
N GLU A 116 16.16 4.58 16.12
CA GLU A 116 15.14 3.55 16.27
C GLU A 116 14.88 2.80 14.95
N LEU A 117 14.85 3.50 13.82
CA LEU A 117 14.70 2.87 12.50
C LEU A 117 15.92 2.00 12.16
N LYS A 118 17.14 2.45 12.47
CA LYS A 118 18.37 1.64 12.29
C LYS A 118 18.34 0.38 13.18
N GLU A 119 17.86 0.49 14.43
CA GLU A 119 17.66 -0.68 15.29
C GLU A 119 16.65 -1.67 14.69
N LEU A 120 15.53 -1.17 14.19
CA LEU A 120 14.53 -2.01 13.50
C LEU A 120 15.11 -2.66 12.25
N ARG A 121 15.92 -1.93 11.48
CA ARG A 121 16.62 -2.48 10.31
C ARG A 121 17.56 -3.63 10.70
N ALA A 122 18.31 -3.46 11.78
CA ALA A 122 19.22 -4.51 12.30
C ALA A 122 18.46 -5.78 12.73
N LEU A 123 17.19 -5.65 13.12
CA LEU A 123 16.27 -6.75 13.44
C LEU A 123 15.52 -7.28 12.23
N GLY A 124 15.89 -6.85 11.01
CA GLY A 124 15.33 -7.37 9.76
C GLY A 124 14.09 -6.65 9.24
N TYR A 125 13.62 -5.57 9.84
CA TYR A 125 12.53 -4.79 9.23
C TYR A 125 13.00 -4.20 7.91
N ASP A 126 12.28 -4.58 6.82
CA ASP A 126 12.64 -4.21 5.47
C ASP A 126 11.47 -4.43 4.50
N GLY A 127 11.42 -3.67 3.40
CA GLY A 127 10.33 -3.77 2.44
C GLY A 127 8.99 -3.35 3.05
N ILE A 128 8.97 -2.19 3.73
CA ILE A 128 7.74 -1.65 4.33
C ILE A 128 6.80 -1.17 3.24
N THR A 129 5.55 -1.60 3.28
CA THR A 129 4.51 -1.22 2.31
C THR A 129 3.74 -0.02 2.81
N ILE A 130 3.83 1.09 2.11
CA ILE A 130 3.29 2.39 2.52
C ILE A 130 2.13 2.80 1.62
N GLY A 131 0.96 3.04 2.23
CA GLY A 131 -0.20 3.61 1.54
C GLY A 131 -0.02 5.12 1.33
N VAL A 132 0.76 5.51 0.32
CA VAL A 132 0.93 6.93 -0.08
C VAL A 132 -0.29 7.42 -0.85
N GLU A 133 -0.76 6.63 -1.78
CA GLU A 133 -1.90 6.78 -2.70
C GLU A 133 -1.66 7.85 -3.77
N THR A 134 -1.12 9.01 -3.43
CA THR A 134 -0.84 10.13 -4.34
C THR A 134 0.20 11.09 -3.77
N GLY A 135 0.81 11.89 -4.63
CA GLY A 135 1.66 13.03 -4.27
C GLY A 135 0.95 14.39 -4.39
N ASP A 136 -0.36 14.42 -4.65
CA ASP A 136 -1.14 15.64 -4.75
C ASP A 136 -1.77 16.02 -3.40
N ASP A 137 -1.31 17.13 -2.80
CA ASP A 137 -1.73 17.56 -1.47
C ASP A 137 -3.22 17.91 -1.38
N GLU A 138 -3.83 18.38 -2.46
CA GLU A 138 -5.27 18.63 -2.52
C GLU A 138 -6.05 17.33 -2.39
N SER A 139 -5.65 16.29 -3.12
CA SER A 139 -6.27 14.97 -3.03
C SER A 139 -5.99 14.30 -1.68
N LEU A 140 -4.77 14.41 -1.14
CA LEU A 140 -4.44 13.91 0.21
C LEU A 140 -5.33 14.55 1.28
N THR A 141 -5.55 15.86 1.18
CA THR A 141 -6.43 16.61 2.11
C THR A 141 -7.88 16.20 1.94
N PHE A 142 -8.40 16.21 0.71
CA PHE A 142 -9.78 15.84 0.43
C PHE A 142 -10.10 14.41 0.90
N MET A 143 -9.21 13.47 0.64
CA MET A 143 -9.35 12.06 1.02
C MET A 143 -9.03 11.80 2.50
N ASN A 144 -8.73 12.83 3.27
CA ASN A 144 -8.41 12.75 4.71
C ASN A 144 -7.28 11.75 5.01
N LYS A 145 -6.18 11.82 4.28
CA LYS A 145 -5.01 10.93 4.50
C LYS A 145 -4.24 11.23 5.79
N GLY A 146 -4.35 12.48 6.31
CA GLY A 146 -3.71 12.91 7.56
C GLY A 146 -2.21 13.20 7.43
N PHE A 147 -1.69 13.38 6.20
CA PHE A 147 -0.33 13.80 5.88
C PHE A 147 -0.30 14.49 4.52
N GLN A 148 0.81 15.14 4.18
CA GLN A 148 1.05 15.86 2.93
C GLN A 148 2.25 15.26 2.18
N SER A 149 2.45 15.67 0.92
CA SER A 149 3.56 15.21 0.08
C SER A 149 4.94 15.46 0.70
N LYS A 150 5.11 16.59 1.39
CA LYS A 150 6.34 16.90 2.15
C LYS A 150 6.65 15.86 3.23
N ASP A 151 5.62 15.35 3.90
CA ASP A 151 5.76 14.33 4.94
C ASP A 151 6.20 13.00 4.33
N VAL A 152 5.67 12.66 3.14
CA VAL A 152 6.12 11.49 2.38
C VAL A 152 7.61 11.59 2.07
N LEU A 153 8.04 12.76 1.55
CA LEU A 153 9.44 13.01 1.21
C LEU A 153 10.36 12.86 2.43
N GLU A 154 10.01 13.51 3.52
CA GLU A 154 10.79 13.50 4.76
C GLU A 154 10.90 12.09 5.36
N GLN A 155 9.77 11.40 5.53
CA GLN A 155 9.77 10.11 6.19
C GLN A 155 10.41 9.00 5.33
N CYS A 156 10.25 9.02 4.01
CA CYS A 156 10.90 8.05 3.14
C CYS A 156 12.41 8.27 3.05
N ARG A 157 12.90 9.53 3.07
CA ARG A 157 14.34 9.82 3.19
C ARG A 157 14.92 9.30 4.51
N LYS A 158 14.16 9.40 5.60
CA LYS A 158 14.56 8.84 6.89
C LYS A 158 14.66 7.31 6.84
N LEU A 159 13.75 6.63 6.12
CA LEU A 159 13.86 5.19 5.85
C LEU A 159 15.09 4.85 5.00
N ASP A 160 15.35 5.62 3.93
CA ASP A 160 16.55 5.45 3.08
C ASP A 160 17.83 5.56 3.92
N GLU A 161 17.93 6.56 4.79
CA GLU A 161 19.07 6.76 5.69
C GLU A 161 19.22 5.63 6.72
N ALA A 162 18.11 5.06 7.17
CA ALA A 162 18.10 3.89 8.06
C ALA A 162 18.41 2.57 7.31
N GLY A 163 18.47 2.58 5.98
CA GLY A 163 18.67 1.39 5.14
C GLY A 163 17.43 0.47 5.06
N ILE A 164 16.24 0.98 5.37
CA ILE A 164 14.97 0.25 5.26
C ILE A 164 14.38 0.51 3.88
N SER A 165 14.27 -0.53 3.05
CA SER A 165 13.57 -0.42 1.78
C SER A 165 12.05 -0.34 1.97
N TYR A 166 11.36 0.26 1.01
CA TYR A 166 9.91 0.45 1.06
C TYR A 166 9.27 0.30 -0.32
N ASN A 167 7.95 0.05 -0.30
CA ASN A 167 7.10 -0.05 -1.46
C ASN A 167 5.95 0.94 -1.30
N PHE A 168 5.41 1.45 -2.41
CA PHE A 168 4.26 2.35 -2.39
C PHE A 168 3.01 1.68 -2.93
N PHE A 169 1.87 1.92 -2.27
CA PHE A 169 0.59 1.88 -2.94
C PHE A 169 0.30 3.25 -3.56
N TYR A 170 -0.10 3.21 -4.83
CA TYR A 170 -0.65 4.31 -5.60
C TYR A 170 -2.10 4.00 -5.95
N LEU A 171 -3.01 4.92 -5.73
CA LEU A 171 -4.43 4.70 -5.97
C LEU A 171 -4.89 5.49 -7.20
N THR A 172 -4.92 4.83 -8.35
CA THR A 172 -5.39 5.40 -9.62
C THR A 172 -6.86 5.76 -9.53
N GLY A 173 -7.22 6.96 -9.97
CA GLY A 173 -8.59 7.49 -9.90
C GLY A 173 -8.89 8.30 -8.64
N ILE A 174 -7.90 8.52 -7.77
CA ILE A 174 -8.08 9.25 -6.50
C ILE A 174 -8.32 10.76 -6.69
N TYR A 175 -7.98 11.30 -7.85
CA TYR A 175 -8.07 12.73 -8.13
C TYR A 175 -9.48 13.19 -8.51
N GLY A 176 -10.28 12.28 -9.07
CA GLY A 176 -11.58 12.58 -9.65
C GLY A 176 -11.52 13.08 -11.09
N ALA A 177 -12.65 13.06 -11.75
CA ALA A 177 -12.81 13.32 -13.17
C ALA A 177 -12.06 14.57 -13.67
N GLY A 178 -11.32 14.42 -14.75
CA GLY A 178 -10.55 15.48 -15.41
C GLY A 178 -9.25 15.90 -14.71
N ARG A 179 -8.87 15.28 -13.59
CA ARG A 179 -7.70 15.67 -12.80
C ARG A 179 -6.57 14.63 -12.78
N GLY A 180 -6.81 13.42 -13.28
CA GLY A 180 -5.88 12.29 -13.19
C GLY A 180 -4.50 12.57 -13.75
N GLU A 181 -4.38 13.15 -14.95
CA GLU A 181 -3.08 13.46 -15.56
C GLU A 181 -2.25 14.47 -14.75
N ILE A 182 -2.91 15.52 -14.23
CA ILE A 182 -2.22 16.53 -13.41
C ILE A 182 -1.74 15.91 -12.09
N GLY A 183 -2.61 15.15 -11.45
CA GLY A 183 -2.29 14.45 -10.20
C GLY A 183 -1.18 13.42 -10.37
N ALA A 184 -1.21 12.63 -11.44
CA ALA A 184 -0.17 11.67 -11.77
C ALA A 184 1.21 12.32 -11.99
N LYS A 185 1.25 13.49 -12.67
CA LYS A 185 2.48 14.27 -12.83
C LYS A 185 3.03 14.75 -11.49
N LYS A 186 2.18 15.30 -10.61
CA LYS A 186 2.58 15.72 -9.25
C LYS A 186 3.12 14.53 -8.45
N THR A 187 2.46 13.39 -8.54
CA THR A 187 2.91 12.16 -7.86
C THR A 187 4.25 11.67 -8.41
N ALA A 188 4.43 11.67 -9.73
CA ALA A 188 5.71 11.31 -10.33
C ALA A 188 6.84 12.27 -9.88
N MET A 189 6.56 13.58 -9.78
CA MET A 189 7.54 14.56 -9.27
C MET A 189 7.97 14.26 -7.84
N LEU A 190 7.05 13.82 -6.97
CA LEU A 190 7.38 13.39 -5.61
C LEU A 190 8.17 12.09 -5.63
N PHE A 191 7.68 11.06 -6.33
CA PHE A 191 8.28 9.72 -6.33
C PHE A 191 9.69 9.72 -6.94
N ASN A 192 9.95 10.56 -7.92
CA ASN A 192 11.27 10.73 -8.54
C ASN A 192 12.35 11.25 -7.59
N GLN A 193 12.00 11.70 -6.40
CA GLN A 193 12.93 12.12 -5.35
C GLN A 193 13.19 11.03 -4.31
N LEU A 194 12.62 9.83 -4.49
CA LEU A 194 12.57 8.73 -3.53
C LEU A 194 12.98 7.40 -4.19
N ASN A 195 13.15 6.34 -3.39
CA ASN A 195 13.67 5.05 -3.84
C ASN A 195 12.71 3.87 -3.59
N PRO A 196 11.40 3.95 -3.89
CA PRO A 196 10.50 2.82 -3.72
C PRO A 196 10.96 1.64 -4.58
N LYS A 197 11.01 0.43 -4.00
CA LYS A 197 11.37 -0.77 -4.75
C LYS A 197 10.26 -1.23 -5.67
N ILE A 198 9.01 -1.10 -5.20
CA ILE A 198 7.80 -1.43 -5.94
C ILE A 198 6.82 -0.26 -5.81
N ILE A 199 6.16 0.08 -6.90
CA ILE A 199 4.93 0.88 -6.92
C ILE A 199 3.81 -0.07 -7.35
N GLU A 200 2.96 -0.45 -6.38
CA GLU A 200 1.73 -1.19 -6.63
C GLU A 200 0.62 -0.18 -6.91
N SER A 201 0.13 -0.13 -8.14
CA SER A 201 -1.03 0.69 -8.46
C SER A 201 -2.30 -0.15 -8.33
N SER A 202 -3.25 0.35 -7.58
CA SER A 202 -4.62 -0.17 -7.50
C SER A 202 -5.59 0.87 -8.06
N MET A 203 -6.63 0.43 -8.76
CA MET A 203 -7.67 1.35 -9.25
C MET A 203 -8.75 1.52 -8.20
N LEU A 204 -9.12 2.77 -7.95
CA LEU A 204 -10.15 3.13 -6.98
C LEU A 204 -11.49 2.46 -7.32
N THR A 205 -12.01 1.71 -6.37
CA THR A 205 -13.36 1.15 -6.38
C THR A 205 -14.17 1.82 -5.27
N ILE A 206 -15.32 2.38 -5.63
CA ILE A 206 -16.13 3.18 -4.69
C ILE A 206 -17.27 2.31 -4.17
N TYR A 207 -17.20 1.98 -2.89
CA TYR A 207 -18.26 1.23 -2.20
C TYR A 207 -19.29 2.17 -1.61
N LYS A 208 -20.55 1.76 -1.61
CA LYS A 208 -21.69 2.58 -1.13
C LYS A 208 -21.58 2.95 0.36
N THR A 209 -20.84 2.18 1.13
CA THR A 209 -20.58 2.43 2.56
C THR A 209 -19.52 3.49 2.79
N SER A 210 -18.68 3.82 1.79
CA SER A 210 -17.61 4.78 1.93
C SER A 210 -18.10 6.22 2.07
N GLU A 211 -17.36 7.05 2.81
CA GLU A 211 -17.61 8.49 2.87
C GLU A 211 -17.47 9.15 1.49
N LEU A 212 -16.57 8.65 0.64
CA LEU A 212 -16.39 9.15 -0.71
C LEU A 212 -17.65 8.98 -1.57
N TYR A 213 -18.40 7.88 -1.40
CA TYR A 213 -19.70 7.72 -2.07
C TYR A 213 -20.67 8.81 -1.66
N GLN A 214 -20.69 9.20 -0.39
CA GLN A 214 -21.54 10.31 0.09
C GLN A 214 -21.12 11.65 -0.51
N GLU A 215 -19.81 11.89 -0.66
CA GLU A 215 -19.31 13.11 -1.33
C GLU A 215 -19.75 13.19 -2.81
N ILE A 216 -19.80 12.03 -3.50
CA ILE A 216 -20.35 11.94 -4.86
C ILE A 216 -21.83 12.30 -4.88
N GLN A 217 -22.62 11.76 -3.93
CA GLN A 217 -24.06 12.05 -3.86
C GLN A 217 -24.37 13.55 -3.58
N LYS A 218 -23.46 14.23 -2.87
CA LYS A 218 -23.52 15.68 -2.62
C LYS A 218 -23.03 16.52 -3.79
N GLY A 219 -22.44 15.91 -4.83
CA GLY A 219 -21.82 16.62 -5.96
C GLY A 219 -20.45 17.25 -5.66
N ASN A 220 -19.83 16.92 -4.52
CA ASN A 220 -18.54 17.46 -4.11
C ASN A 220 -17.36 16.80 -4.81
N TRP A 221 -17.56 15.60 -5.38
CA TRP A 221 -16.53 14.84 -6.08
C TRP A 221 -17.18 13.99 -7.18
N LYS A 222 -16.47 13.83 -8.29
CA LYS A 222 -16.90 13.02 -9.44
C LYS A 222 -15.85 11.97 -9.75
N GLU A 223 -16.30 10.72 -9.91
CA GLU A 223 -15.42 9.61 -10.27
C GLU A 223 -14.86 9.79 -11.69
N GLU A 224 -13.59 9.44 -11.88
CA GLU A 224 -12.98 9.28 -13.20
C GLU A 224 -13.64 8.11 -13.95
N SER A 225 -13.77 8.26 -15.27
CA SER A 225 -14.09 7.12 -16.13
C SER A 225 -12.96 6.07 -16.08
N GLU A 226 -13.24 4.85 -16.51
CA GLU A 226 -12.23 3.80 -16.52
C GLU A 226 -11.11 4.12 -17.53
N ILE A 227 -11.45 4.80 -18.63
CA ILE A 227 -10.48 5.28 -19.61
C ILE A 227 -9.60 6.39 -19.01
N GLU A 228 -10.18 7.34 -18.25
CA GLU A 228 -9.40 8.37 -17.55
C GLU A 228 -8.41 7.74 -16.58
N LYS A 229 -8.80 6.71 -15.83
CA LYS A 229 -7.90 5.95 -14.93
C LYS A 229 -6.74 5.30 -15.69
N LEU A 230 -6.97 4.76 -16.89
CA LEU A 230 -5.89 4.21 -17.73
C LEU A 230 -4.94 5.30 -18.24
N ILE A 231 -5.47 6.47 -18.61
CA ILE A 231 -4.67 7.65 -19.03
C ILE A 231 -3.84 8.17 -17.84
N GLU A 232 -4.43 8.23 -16.66
CA GLU A 232 -3.72 8.60 -15.42
C GLU A 232 -2.54 7.65 -15.16
N LEU A 233 -2.76 6.33 -15.20
CA LEU A 233 -1.71 5.33 -14.99
C LEU A 233 -0.59 5.46 -16.05
N LYS A 234 -0.96 5.67 -17.32
CA LYS A 234 -0.01 5.92 -18.40
C LYS A 234 0.81 7.17 -18.10
N THR A 235 0.17 8.26 -17.71
CA THR A 235 0.83 9.52 -17.37
C THR A 235 1.80 9.36 -16.19
N LEU A 236 1.45 8.59 -15.18
CA LEU A 236 2.38 8.25 -14.09
C LEU A 236 3.62 7.53 -14.64
N VAL A 237 3.46 6.47 -15.43
CA VAL A 237 4.56 5.69 -16.01
C VAL A 237 5.46 6.57 -16.89
N GLU A 238 4.89 7.47 -17.71
CA GLU A 238 5.61 8.40 -18.57
C GLU A 238 6.50 9.35 -17.78
N ASN A 239 6.07 9.79 -16.62
CA ASN A 239 6.77 10.81 -15.84
C ASN A 239 7.69 10.24 -14.75
N LEU A 240 7.63 8.94 -14.44
CA LEU A 240 8.57 8.28 -13.53
C LEU A 240 9.94 8.10 -14.21
N THR A 241 11.01 8.50 -13.51
CA THR A 241 12.41 8.40 -14.00
C THR A 241 13.30 7.52 -13.11
N ILE A 242 12.78 7.04 -12.00
CA ILE A 242 13.51 6.25 -10.99
C ILE A 242 13.59 4.77 -11.36
N ASN A 243 14.55 4.08 -10.72
CA ASN A 243 14.65 2.63 -10.75
C ASN A 243 13.62 2.02 -9.78
N THR A 244 12.51 1.54 -10.31
CA THR A 244 11.44 0.91 -9.53
C THR A 244 10.71 -0.13 -10.37
N ARG A 245 10.08 -1.09 -9.72
CA ARG A 245 9.14 -2.00 -10.37
C ARG A 245 7.73 -1.45 -10.22
N ILE A 246 7.03 -1.28 -11.34
CA ILE A 246 5.59 -0.94 -11.33
C ILE A 246 4.76 -2.20 -11.58
N VAL A 247 3.69 -2.39 -10.81
CA VAL A 247 2.78 -3.52 -10.92
C VAL A 247 1.34 -3.10 -10.65
N THR A 248 0.38 -3.81 -11.27
CA THR A 248 -1.07 -3.64 -11.07
C THR A 248 -1.71 -5.00 -10.80
N ASP A 249 -1.25 -5.68 -9.75
CA ASP A 249 -1.60 -7.08 -9.50
C ASP A 249 -2.91 -7.26 -8.71
N GLY A 250 -3.45 -6.19 -8.11
CA GLY A 250 -4.70 -6.22 -7.35
C GLY A 250 -5.94 -6.45 -8.23
N ALA A 251 -6.98 -7.08 -7.68
CA ALA A 251 -8.23 -7.38 -8.38
C ALA A 251 -9.00 -6.14 -8.87
N SER A 252 -8.77 -4.98 -8.25
CA SER A 252 -9.36 -3.70 -8.68
C SER A 252 -8.82 -3.18 -10.02
N ASN A 253 -7.71 -3.74 -10.52
CA ASN A 253 -7.13 -3.30 -11.78
C ASN A 253 -7.79 -4.01 -12.96
N LEU A 254 -8.12 -3.24 -13.99
CA LEU A 254 -8.75 -3.73 -15.22
C LEU A 254 -7.75 -4.41 -16.16
N ILE A 255 -6.50 -3.99 -16.06
CA ILE A 255 -5.40 -4.50 -16.89
C ILE A 255 -4.18 -4.81 -16.02
N GLN A 256 -3.42 -5.81 -16.45
CA GLN A 256 -2.16 -6.12 -15.80
C GLN A 256 -1.00 -5.35 -16.44
N VAL A 257 -0.33 -4.56 -15.62
CA VAL A 257 0.91 -3.85 -15.98
C VAL A 257 2.00 -4.33 -15.03
N ARG A 258 3.10 -4.85 -15.58
CA ARG A 258 4.27 -5.27 -14.82
C ARG A 258 5.54 -4.93 -15.58
N GLY A 259 6.43 -4.18 -14.97
CA GLY A 259 7.72 -3.86 -15.57
C GLY A 259 8.67 -3.14 -14.65
N ASN A 260 9.94 -3.13 -15.03
CA ASN A 260 11.01 -2.42 -14.31
C ASN A 260 11.30 -1.10 -15.03
N LEU A 261 11.16 0.01 -14.32
CA LEU A 261 11.52 1.32 -14.84
C LEU A 261 13.00 1.61 -14.54
N PRO A 262 13.70 2.30 -15.44
CA PRO A 262 13.22 2.81 -16.73
C PRO A 262 13.28 1.81 -17.89
N ALA A 263 13.81 0.59 -17.68
CA ALA A 263 14.11 -0.35 -18.76
C ALA A 263 12.87 -0.72 -19.62
N ASP A 264 11.74 -1.02 -18.97
CA ASP A 264 10.52 -1.44 -19.67
C ASP A 264 9.57 -0.27 -20.03
N LYS A 265 9.95 0.99 -19.74
CA LYS A 265 9.08 2.17 -19.85
C LYS A 265 8.37 2.27 -21.21
N LYS A 266 9.11 2.19 -22.31
CA LYS A 266 8.53 2.28 -23.66
C LYS A 266 7.53 1.17 -23.95
N LYS A 267 7.81 -0.05 -23.51
CA LYS A 267 6.92 -1.21 -23.65
C LYS A 267 5.64 -1.02 -22.86
N LEU A 268 5.74 -0.54 -21.62
CA LEU A 268 4.59 -0.28 -20.77
C LEU A 268 3.68 0.82 -21.33
N ILE A 269 4.25 1.92 -21.80
CA ILE A 269 3.50 3.02 -22.44
C ILE A 269 2.74 2.50 -23.67
N LYS A 270 3.42 1.78 -24.56
CA LYS A 270 2.77 1.21 -25.77
C LYS A 270 1.65 0.24 -25.39
N HIS A 271 1.83 -0.57 -24.34
CA HIS A 271 0.77 -1.46 -23.84
C HIS A 271 -0.44 -0.67 -23.35
N LEU A 272 -0.21 0.37 -22.52
CA LEU A 272 -1.27 1.22 -22.01
C LEU A 272 -2.00 1.99 -23.13
N GLU A 273 -1.29 2.52 -24.14
CA GLU A 273 -1.87 3.16 -25.31
C GLU A 273 -2.79 2.19 -26.08
N TYR A 274 -2.36 0.95 -26.28
CA TYR A 274 -3.16 -0.08 -26.91
C TYR A 274 -4.45 -0.36 -26.09
N GLN A 275 -4.34 -0.50 -24.78
CA GLN A 275 -5.49 -0.73 -23.90
C GLN A 275 -6.47 0.45 -23.94
N ILE A 276 -5.98 1.69 -23.87
CA ILE A 276 -6.80 2.92 -23.94
C ILE A 276 -7.56 2.98 -25.29
N SER A 277 -6.85 2.72 -26.40
CA SER A 277 -7.45 2.79 -27.75
C SER A 277 -8.51 1.71 -28.00
N ASN A 278 -8.46 0.58 -27.28
CA ASN A 278 -9.39 -0.54 -27.45
C ASN A 278 -10.35 -0.70 -26.25
N ALA A 279 -10.35 0.25 -25.31
CA ALA A 279 -11.17 0.18 -24.13
C ALA A 279 -12.66 0.39 -24.47
N ASP A 280 -13.50 -0.49 -23.94
CA ASP A 280 -14.95 -0.27 -23.87
C ASP A 280 -15.32 0.17 -22.45
N GLU A 281 -15.59 1.46 -22.29
CA GLU A 281 -15.93 2.08 -21.02
C GLU A 281 -17.10 1.38 -20.31
N ALA A 282 -18.12 0.95 -21.06
CA ALA A 282 -19.31 0.33 -20.49
C ALA A 282 -18.96 -1.03 -19.84
N SER A 283 -18.23 -1.87 -20.56
CA SER A 283 -17.79 -3.18 -20.06
C SER A 283 -16.83 -3.07 -18.88
N LEU A 284 -15.92 -2.10 -18.93
CA LEU A 284 -14.97 -1.85 -17.84
C LEU A 284 -15.69 -1.34 -16.57
N LYS A 285 -16.67 -0.46 -16.74
CA LYS A 285 -17.48 0.05 -15.64
C LYS A 285 -18.36 -1.05 -15.03
N GLU A 286 -18.95 -1.92 -15.85
CA GLU A 286 -19.72 -3.07 -15.37
C GLU A 286 -18.85 -4.01 -14.53
N TYR A 287 -17.61 -4.31 -14.96
CA TYR A 287 -16.66 -5.08 -14.17
C TYR A 287 -16.42 -4.43 -12.81
N ARG A 288 -16.14 -3.11 -12.76
CA ARG A 288 -15.87 -2.40 -11.52
C ARG A 288 -17.05 -2.43 -10.54
N VAL A 289 -18.26 -2.19 -11.04
CA VAL A 289 -19.47 -2.19 -10.20
C VAL A 289 -19.75 -3.57 -9.59
N ASN A 290 -19.34 -4.64 -10.28
CA ASN A 290 -19.52 -6.01 -9.83
C ASN A 290 -18.40 -6.53 -8.91
N LEU A 291 -17.33 -5.74 -8.69
CA LEU A 291 -16.28 -6.09 -7.71
C LEU A 291 -16.85 -6.06 -6.29
N ARG A 292 -16.84 -7.23 -5.66
CA ARG A 292 -17.32 -7.38 -4.27
C ARG A 292 -16.19 -7.26 -3.25
N HIS A 293 -14.96 -7.56 -3.66
CA HIS A 293 -13.75 -7.53 -2.84
C HIS A 293 -12.57 -7.00 -3.66
N LEU A 294 -11.65 -6.34 -2.99
CA LEU A 294 -10.39 -5.83 -3.56
C LEU A 294 -9.36 -6.95 -3.68
#